data_a32107b3005e630e06f93ea9e7746f86
#
_entry.id   a32107b3005e630e06f93ea9e7746f86
#
_cell.length_a   1.000
_cell.length_b   1.000
_cell.length_c   1.000
_cell.angle_alpha   90.00
_cell.angle_beta   90.00
_cell.angle_gamma   90.00
#
_symmetry.space_group_name_H-M   'P 1'
#
loop_
_entity.id
_entity.type
_entity.pdbx_description
1 polymer ?
#
loop_
_entity_poly.entity_id
_entity_poly.type
_entity_poly.pdbx_seq_one_letter_code
_entity_poly.pdbx_strand_id
1 'polypeptide(L)'
;MKVNDIYSNAFNFGSYINTGVDPRTGQYSANINIITLRPNNVGNVEQVLNLSFSPLTTLNNGFGIGWRFSLTTLDVKTLTFSRANGEQFKCKPLPPNNNEISFKDKKLKDLRVYKLDSNTFYVYNKNGIIETLKRIGSSDIAKTVALEFPDGEVFDLIYNSRFALSEIKYRVTGKTYLKLNYSGNNCTSVEYPDDNHNHPHSGWFALAL
;
A
#
# COMPACT_ATOMS: atom_id res chain seq x y z
N MET A 1 25.29 7.15 46.22
CA MET A 1 23.96 7.56 45.69
C MET A 1 23.97 7.23 44.20
N LYS A 2 23.29 6.14 43.79
CA LYS A 2 23.23 5.77 42.38
C LYS A 2 22.11 6.61 41.71
N VAL A 3 22.51 7.41 40.74
CA VAL A 3 21.56 8.14 39.87
C VAL A 3 20.87 7.07 39.01
N ASN A 4 19.58 6.86 39.20
CA ASN A 4 18.75 6.07 38.31
C ASN A 4 18.60 6.88 37.02
N ASP A 5 19.27 6.46 35.97
CA ASP A 5 18.99 6.94 34.63
C ASP A 5 17.56 6.53 34.25
N ILE A 6 16.68 7.50 34.23
CA ILE A 6 15.33 7.33 33.72
C ILE A 6 15.43 7.32 32.19
N TYR A 7 15.53 6.13 31.62
CA TYR A 7 15.37 5.97 30.17
C TYR A 7 13.90 6.25 29.85
N SER A 8 13.64 7.44 29.35
CA SER A 8 12.36 7.75 28.72
C SER A 8 12.28 6.97 27.41
N ASN A 9 11.51 5.88 27.39
CA ASN A 9 11.05 5.23 26.16
C ASN A 9 9.95 6.08 25.48
N ALA A 10 10.17 7.38 25.38
CA ALA A 10 9.32 8.23 24.58
C ALA A 10 9.61 7.87 23.10
N PHE A 11 8.79 7.00 22.54
CA PHE A 11 8.76 6.76 21.11
C PHE A 11 8.62 8.11 20.39
N ASN A 12 9.62 8.45 19.58
CA ASN A 12 9.56 9.66 18.79
C ASN A 12 8.62 9.41 17.59
N PHE A 13 7.31 9.53 17.82
CA PHE A 13 6.27 9.41 16.81
C PHE A 13 6.51 10.34 15.60
N GLY A 14 7.22 11.44 15.81
CA GLY A 14 7.53 12.42 14.76
C GLY A 14 8.37 11.87 13.61
N SER A 15 9.11 10.79 13.81
CA SER A 15 9.92 10.18 12.74
C SER A 15 9.13 9.28 11.79
N TYR A 16 7.91 8.86 12.18
CA TYR A 16 7.06 7.93 11.41
C TYR A 16 5.83 8.57 10.80
N ILE A 17 5.42 9.71 11.33
CA ILE A 17 4.25 10.43 10.87
C ILE A 17 4.72 11.67 10.11
N ASN A 18 4.52 11.66 8.80
CA ASN A 18 4.66 12.86 7.98
C ASN A 18 3.30 13.54 7.88
N THR A 19 3.19 14.72 8.48
CA THR A 19 1.97 15.52 8.41
C THR A 19 2.23 16.81 7.67
N GLY A 20 1.22 17.31 6.99
CA GLY A 20 1.31 18.57 6.28
C GLY A 20 -0.06 19.19 6.06
N VAL A 21 -0.06 20.52 5.94
CA VAL A 21 -1.21 21.28 5.46
C VAL A 21 -0.83 21.85 4.09
N ASP A 22 -1.60 21.54 3.07
CA ASP A 22 -1.43 22.17 1.75
C ASP A 22 -1.74 23.66 1.89
N PRO A 23 -0.75 24.56 1.71
CA PRO A 23 -0.94 25.97 1.92
C PRO A 23 -1.95 26.60 0.95
N ARG A 24 -2.21 25.96 -0.18
CA ARG A 24 -3.15 26.44 -1.21
C ARG A 24 -4.59 26.04 -0.90
N THR A 25 -4.80 24.85 -0.34
CA THR A 25 -6.15 24.29 -0.10
C THR A 25 -6.53 24.26 1.37
N GLY A 26 -5.57 24.45 2.27
CA GLY A 26 -5.76 24.28 3.72
C GLY A 26 -6.00 22.82 4.14
N GLN A 27 -5.84 21.86 3.23
CA GLN A 27 -6.10 20.45 3.52
C GLN A 27 -4.98 19.83 4.35
N TYR A 28 -5.37 19.21 5.44
CA TYR A 28 -4.47 18.41 6.26
C TYR A 28 -4.28 17.02 5.64
N SER A 29 -3.05 16.55 5.59
CA SER A 29 -2.70 15.19 5.22
C SER A 29 -1.75 14.59 6.25
N ALA A 30 -1.84 13.28 6.45
CA ALA A 30 -0.92 12.52 7.29
C ALA A 30 -0.55 11.22 6.58
N ASN A 31 0.71 10.80 6.74
CA ASN A 31 1.20 9.53 6.25
C ASN A 31 1.98 8.85 7.37
N ILE A 32 1.66 7.59 7.61
CA ILE A 32 2.36 6.72 8.56
C ILE A 32 3.04 5.62 7.75
N ASN A 33 4.37 5.53 7.83
CA ASN A 33 5.10 4.42 7.23
C ASN A 33 4.80 3.15 8.03
N ILE A 34 4.16 2.19 7.39
CA ILE A 34 3.83 0.89 8.00
C ILE A 34 4.96 -0.10 7.75
N ILE A 35 5.40 -0.25 6.51
CA ILE A 35 6.49 -1.17 6.17
C ILE A 35 7.21 -0.69 4.92
N THR A 36 8.52 -0.92 4.90
CA THR A 36 9.34 -0.77 3.69
C THR A 36 9.77 -2.14 3.22
N LEU A 37 9.26 -2.56 2.06
CA LEU A 37 9.65 -3.81 1.44
C LEU A 37 10.95 -3.58 0.67
N ARG A 38 11.97 -4.38 1.01
CA ARG A 38 13.29 -4.37 0.37
C ARG A 38 13.63 -5.78 -0.05
N PRO A 39 13.96 -6.00 -1.32
CA PRO A 39 14.52 -7.28 -1.74
C PRO A 39 15.88 -7.51 -1.07
N ASN A 40 16.23 -8.79 -0.86
CA ASN A 40 17.42 -9.17 -0.08
C ASN A 40 18.75 -8.90 -0.80
N ASN A 41 18.73 -8.64 -2.12
CA ASN A 41 19.96 -8.50 -2.90
C ASN A 41 19.86 -7.43 -3.98
N VAL A 42 20.92 -6.64 -4.07
CA VAL A 42 21.41 -5.93 -5.26
C VAL A 42 20.37 -5.05 -5.96
N GLY A 43 19.94 -4.03 -5.30
CA GLY A 43 19.16 -2.97 -5.94
C GLY A 43 18.65 -1.99 -4.90
N ASN A 44 18.86 -0.70 -5.12
CA ASN A 44 18.34 0.35 -4.24
C ASN A 44 16.81 0.59 -4.45
N VAL A 45 16.09 -0.43 -4.97
CA VAL A 45 14.66 -0.30 -5.20
C VAL A 45 13.93 -0.82 -3.99
N GLU A 46 13.20 0.07 -3.35
CA GLU A 46 12.35 -0.24 -2.21
C GLU A 46 10.92 0.20 -2.47
N GLN A 47 9.97 -0.46 -1.83
CA GLN A 47 8.56 -0.08 -1.84
C GLN A 47 8.11 0.25 -0.42
N VAL A 48 7.85 1.53 -0.17
CA VAL A 48 7.27 1.98 1.09
C VAL A 48 5.75 1.86 1.02
N LEU A 49 5.18 1.17 1.99
CA LEU A 49 3.73 1.07 2.14
C LEU A 49 3.29 1.90 3.34
N ASN A 50 2.50 2.91 3.05
CA ASN A 50 2.02 3.89 4.02
C ASN A 50 0.54 3.70 4.31
N LEU A 51 0.15 4.08 5.50
CA LEU A 51 -1.23 4.43 5.83
C LEU A 51 -1.38 5.94 5.64
N SER A 52 -2.22 6.36 4.70
CA SER A 52 -2.39 7.77 4.32
C SER A 52 -3.77 8.26 4.73
N PHE A 53 -3.81 9.46 5.33
CA PHE A 53 -5.03 10.17 5.68
C PHE A 53 -5.36 11.25 4.65
N SER A 54 -6.64 11.31 4.26
CA SER A 54 -7.20 12.39 3.47
C SER A 54 -8.58 12.76 4.01
N PRO A 55 -8.81 14.04 4.39
CA PRO A 55 -10.10 14.49 4.91
C PRO A 55 -11.23 14.42 3.85
N LEU A 56 -10.88 14.30 2.58
CA LEU A 56 -11.85 14.16 1.48
C LEU A 56 -12.40 12.74 1.34
N THR A 57 -11.77 11.75 1.99
CA THR A 57 -12.20 10.36 1.93
C THR A 57 -13.17 10.08 3.07
N THR A 58 -14.42 9.79 2.72
CA THR A 58 -15.47 9.46 3.69
C THR A 58 -15.61 7.97 3.98
N LEU A 59 -14.85 7.14 3.25
CA LEU A 59 -14.90 5.70 3.38
C LEU A 59 -14.02 5.22 4.54
N ASN A 60 -14.53 4.28 5.32
CA ASN A 60 -13.75 3.51 6.28
C ASN A 60 -13.23 2.24 5.60
N ASN A 61 -11.92 2.19 5.36
CA ASN A 61 -11.24 1.03 4.76
C ASN A 61 -10.62 0.10 5.81
N GLY A 62 -11.12 0.15 7.04
CA GLY A 62 -10.61 -0.65 8.15
C GLY A 62 -9.63 0.08 9.07
N PHE A 63 -9.25 1.30 8.74
CA PHE A 63 -8.28 2.10 9.50
C PHE A 63 -8.90 3.40 10.05
N GLY A 64 -10.23 3.50 10.03
CA GLY A 64 -10.96 4.73 10.34
C GLY A 64 -11.31 5.54 9.09
N ILE A 65 -12.21 6.52 9.28
CA ILE A 65 -12.64 7.40 8.19
C ILE A 65 -11.46 8.26 7.73
N GLY A 66 -11.28 8.34 6.42
CA GLY A 66 -10.21 9.13 5.82
C GLY A 66 -8.89 8.38 5.66
N TRP A 67 -8.68 7.28 6.36
CA TRP A 67 -7.46 6.50 6.27
C TRP A 67 -7.54 5.41 5.19
N ARG A 68 -6.43 5.24 4.46
CA ARG A 68 -6.29 4.16 3.47
C ARG A 68 -4.86 3.67 3.40
N PHE A 69 -4.69 2.39 3.11
CA PHE A 69 -3.38 1.86 2.75
C PHE A 69 -2.99 2.38 1.35
N SER A 70 -1.74 2.87 1.22
CA SER A 70 -1.23 3.44 -0.03
C SER A 70 -0.87 2.33 -1.02
N LEU A 71 -1.89 1.77 -1.67
CA LEU A 71 -1.79 0.75 -2.70
C LEU A 71 -2.48 1.20 -3.97
N THR A 72 -1.95 0.74 -5.09
CA THR A 72 -2.55 0.98 -6.41
C THR A 72 -3.85 0.21 -6.56
N THR A 73 -4.86 0.84 -7.13
CA THR A 73 -6.16 0.20 -7.43
C THR A 73 -6.67 0.63 -8.80
N LEU A 74 -7.48 -0.23 -9.40
CA LEU A 74 -8.20 0.07 -10.64
C LEU A 74 -9.69 -0.28 -10.46
N ASP A 75 -10.55 0.73 -10.45
CA ASP A 75 -12.00 0.53 -10.53
C ASP A 75 -12.37 0.34 -11.99
N VAL A 76 -12.76 -0.90 -12.34
CA VAL A 76 -13.09 -1.27 -13.73
C VAL A 76 -14.45 -0.75 -14.16
N LYS A 77 -15.36 -0.48 -13.23
CA LYS A 77 -16.69 0.06 -13.49
C LYS A 77 -16.64 1.55 -13.81
N THR A 78 -15.93 2.30 -12.99
CA THR A 78 -15.80 3.75 -13.17
C THR A 78 -14.60 4.14 -14.04
N LEU A 79 -13.79 3.16 -14.47
CA LEU A 79 -12.55 3.34 -15.21
C LEU A 79 -11.62 4.35 -14.52
N THR A 80 -11.42 4.17 -13.22
CA THR A 80 -10.57 5.04 -12.40
C THR A 80 -9.37 4.27 -11.89
N PHE A 81 -8.19 4.68 -12.31
CA PHE A 81 -6.91 4.18 -11.81
C PHE A 81 -6.42 5.10 -10.69
N SER A 82 -6.16 4.54 -9.51
CA SER A 82 -5.66 5.26 -8.35
C SER A 82 -4.28 4.74 -7.99
N ARG A 83 -3.29 5.61 -7.96
CA ARG A 83 -1.91 5.28 -7.56
C ARG A 83 -1.77 5.23 -6.04
N ALA A 84 -0.72 4.55 -5.58
CA ALA A 84 -0.35 4.50 -4.17
C ALA A 84 -0.15 5.90 -3.54
N ASN A 85 0.36 6.87 -4.31
CA ASN A 85 0.55 8.26 -3.86
C ASN A 85 -0.75 9.08 -3.78
N GLY A 86 -1.89 8.50 -4.19
CA GLY A 86 -3.19 9.16 -4.12
C GLY A 86 -3.65 9.84 -5.41
N GLU A 87 -2.80 9.94 -6.42
CA GLU A 87 -3.21 10.46 -7.71
C GLU A 87 -4.25 9.55 -8.36
N GLN A 88 -5.26 10.16 -8.99
CA GLN A 88 -6.32 9.44 -9.70
C GLN A 88 -6.37 9.86 -11.17
N PHE A 89 -6.55 8.88 -12.03
CA PHE A 89 -6.61 9.08 -13.48
C PHE A 89 -7.81 8.34 -14.07
N LYS A 90 -8.51 9.01 -14.97
CA LYS A 90 -9.57 8.37 -15.76
C LYS A 90 -8.97 7.59 -16.91
N CYS A 91 -9.28 6.29 -16.99
CA CYS A 91 -8.89 5.45 -18.10
C CYS A 91 -9.79 5.67 -19.31
N LYS A 92 -9.24 5.46 -20.50
CA LYS A 92 -10.03 5.31 -21.73
C LYS A 92 -10.58 3.90 -21.80
N PRO A 93 -11.75 3.70 -22.45
CA PRO A 93 -12.19 2.35 -22.79
C PRO A 93 -11.13 1.62 -23.58
N LEU A 94 -10.94 0.31 -23.29
CA LEU A 94 -9.96 -0.51 -24.02
C LEU A 94 -10.42 -0.72 -25.45
N PRO A 95 -9.57 -0.46 -26.45
CA PRO A 95 -9.83 -0.89 -27.82
C PRO A 95 -9.89 -2.42 -27.91
N PRO A 96 -10.65 -3.00 -28.84
CA PRO A 96 -10.82 -4.46 -28.95
C PRO A 96 -9.52 -5.25 -29.10
N ASN A 97 -8.50 -4.66 -29.71
CA ASN A 97 -7.24 -5.32 -30.06
C ASN A 97 -6.03 -4.79 -29.27
N ASN A 98 -6.24 -4.08 -28.17
CA ASN A 98 -5.15 -3.54 -27.37
C ASN A 98 -5.42 -3.79 -25.88
N ASN A 99 -4.44 -4.37 -25.22
CA ASN A 99 -4.49 -4.65 -23.79
C ASN A 99 -3.90 -3.50 -22.94
N GLU A 100 -3.28 -2.50 -23.54
CA GLU A 100 -2.71 -1.36 -22.81
C GLU A 100 -3.81 -0.35 -22.46
N ILE A 101 -3.92 -0.06 -21.16
CA ILE A 101 -4.84 0.94 -20.63
C ILE A 101 -4.25 2.33 -20.81
N SER A 102 -4.93 3.17 -21.59
CA SER A 102 -4.57 4.58 -21.77
C SER A 102 -5.38 5.49 -20.87
N PHE A 103 -4.81 6.63 -20.50
CA PHE A 103 -5.46 7.64 -19.67
C PHE A 103 -6.02 8.79 -20.50
N LYS A 104 -7.13 9.44 -20.00
CA LYS A 104 -7.84 10.47 -20.78
C LYS A 104 -7.01 11.76 -20.93
N ASP A 105 -6.44 12.24 -19.84
CA ASP A 105 -5.92 13.61 -19.76
C ASP A 105 -4.40 13.70 -19.67
N LYS A 106 -3.71 12.56 -19.54
CA LYS A 106 -2.24 12.50 -19.42
C LYS A 106 -1.65 11.30 -20.11
N LYS A 107 -0.50 11.52 -20.75
CA LYS A 107 0.44 10.43 -21.05
C LYS A 107 1.33 10.25 -19.83
N LEU A 108 1.05 9.26 -19.01
CA LEU A 108 1.96 8.89 -17.93
C LEU A 108 3.19 8.25 -18.57
N LYS A 109 4.36 8.84 -18.31
CA LYS A 109 5.64 8.36 -18.84
C LYS A 109 6.37 7.45 -17.84
N ASP A 110 5.88 7.41 -16.62
CA ASP A 110 6.51 6.73 -15.49
C ASP A 110 5.85 5.38 -15.16
N LEU A 111 4.75 5.05 -15.83
CA LEU A 111 4.11 3.73 -15.70
C LEU A 111 3.33 3.34 -16.97
N ARG A 112 3.11 2.03 -17.12
CA ARG A 112 2.20 1.46 -18.11
C ARG A 112 1.28 0.45 -17.43
N VAL A 113 0.03 0.39 -17.87
CA VAL A 113 -0.96 -0.54 -17.33
C VAL A 113 -1.46 -1.44 -18.44
N TYR A 114 -1.43 -2.75 -18.20
CA TYR A 114 -1.90 -3.75 -19.16
C TYR A 114 -2.97 -4.63 -18.53
N LYS A 115 -4.02 -4.90 -19.28
CA LYS A 115 -5.01 -5.90 -18.94
C LYS A 115 -4.53 -7.27 -19.39
N LEU A 116 -4.42 -8.23 -18.46
CA LEU A 116 -4.09 -9.62 -18.78
C LEU A 116 -5.35 -10.40 -19.13
N ASP A 117 -6.37 -10.30 -18.26
CA ASP A 117 -7.66 -10.94 -18.42
C ASP A 117 -8.78 -10.05 -17.84
N SER A 118 -10.02 -10.57 -17.68
CA SER A 118 -11.15 -9.82 -17.16
C SER A 118 -10.96 -9.33 -15.71
N ASN A 119 -10.07 -9.96 -14.96
CA ASN A 119 -9.89 -9.73 -13.53
C ASN A 119 -8.48 -9.28 -13.14
N THR A 120 -7.49 -9.43 -14.04
CA THR A 120 -6.06 -9.25 -13.73
C THR A 120 -5.44 -8.17 -14.60
N PHE A 121 -4.65 -7.32 -13.97
CA PHE A 121 -3.95 -6.21 -14.62
C PHE A 121 -2.51 -6.14 -14.11
N TYR A 122 -1.59 -5.72 -14.98
CA TYR A 122 -0.20 -5.43 -14.62
C TYR A 122 0.08 -3.94 -14.71
N VAL A 123 0.78 -3.42 -13.70
CA VAL A 123 1.30 -2.05 -13.69
C VAL A 123 2.81 -2.11 -13.69
N TYR A 124 3.41 -1.68 -14.77
CA TYR A 124 4.86 -1.58 -14.93
C TYR A 124 5.31 -0.18 -14.52
N ASN A 125 5.99 -0.07 -13.41
CA ASN A 125 6.52 1.20 -12.91
C ASN A 125 7.92 1.47 -13.46
N LYS A 126 8.28 2.75 -13.63
CA LYS A 126 9.59 3.16 -14.16
C LYS A 126 10.76 2.69 -13.29
N ASN A 127 10.57 2.49 -12.00
CA ASN A 127 11.57 1.96 -11.08
C ASN A 127 11.78 0.44 -11.22
N GLY A 128 11.09 -0.21 -12.16
CA GLY A 128 11.18 -1.65 -12.44
C GLY A 128 10.26 -2.52 -11.59
N ILE A 129 9.55 -1.97 -10.61
CA ILE A 129 8.54 -2.74 -9.85
C ILE A 129 7.33 -3.00 -10.74
N ILE A 130 6.90 -4.27 -10.78
CA ILE A 130 5.67 -4.70 -11.45
C ILE A 130 4.63 -4.99 -10.37
N GLU A 131 3.50 -4.30 -10.45
CA GLU A 131 2.35 -4.57 -9.59
C GLU A 131 1.34 -5.45 -10.32
N THR A 132 0.92 -6.54 -9.70
CA THR A 132 -0.22 -7.32 -10.18
C THR A 132 -1.46 -6.86 -9.44
N LEU A 133 -2.43 -6.33 -10.17
CA LEU A 133 -3.74 -5.99 -9.63
C LEU A 133 -4.75 -7.07 -9.99
N LYS A 134 -5.58 -7.46 -9.03
CA LYS A 134 -6.63 -8.47 -9.26
C LYS A 134 -7.94 -8.05 -8.62
N ARG A 135 -9.04 -8.29 -9.33
CA ARG A 135 -10.38 -8.20 -8.73
C ARG A 135 -10.56 -9.35 -7.75
N ILE A 136 -10.98 -9.03 -6.53
CA ILE A 136 -11.16 -10.00 -5.45
C ILE A 136 -12.67 -10.19 -5.23
N GLY A 137 -13.14 -11.43 -5.35
CA GLY A 137 -14.56 -11.75 -5.27
C GLY A 137 -15.39 -11.04 -6.35
N SER A 138 -16.51 -10.46 -5.97
CA SER A 138 -17.41 -9.71 -6.84
C SER A 138 -17.11 -8.20 -6.92
N SER A 139 -15.97 -7.76 -6.37
CA SER A 139 -15.60 -6.35 -6.37
C SER A 139 -15.30 -5.85 -7.79
N ASP A 140 -15.76 -4.64 -8.10
CA ASP A 140 -15.34 -3.94 -9.33
C ASP A 140 -13.96 -3.30 -9.20
N ILE A 141 -13.36 -3.34 -8.01
CA ILE A 141 -12.05 -2.75 -7.75
C ILE A 141 -10.99 -3.85 -7.78
N ALA A 142 -10.08 -3.76 -8.75
CA ALA A 142 -8.85 -4.54 -8.75
C ALA A 142 -7.84 -3.89 -7.79
N LYS A 143 -7.28 -4.69 -6.88
CA LYS A 143 -6.31 -4.28 -5.85
C LYS A 143 -4.98 -4.94 -6.10
N THR A 144 -3.89 -4.30 -5.68
CA THR A 144 -2.55 -4.89 -5.75
C THR A 144 -2.49 -6.17 -4.91
N VAL A 145 -2.23 -7.30 -5.56
CA VAL A 145 -2.10 -8.63 -4.92
C VAL A 145 -0.66 -9.15 -4.95
N ALA A 146 0.21 -8.56 -5.76
CA ALA A 146 1.63 -8.89 -5.76
C ALA A 146 2.46 -7.68 -6.19
N LEU A 147 3.66 -7.60 -5.63
CA LEU A 147 4.72 -6.66 -5.98
C LEU A 147 5.94 -7.49 -6.39
N GLU A 148 6.32 -7.40 -7.65
CA GLU A 148 7.52 -8.03 -8.19
C GLU A 148 8.60 -6.97 -8.37
N PHE A 149 9.76 -7.22 -7.77
CA PHE A 149 10.92 -6.34 -7.83
C PHE A 149 11.82 -6.67 -9.02
N PRO A 150 12.71 -5.75 -9.44
CA PRO A 150 13.57 -5.94 -10.62
C PRO A 150 14.50 -7.15 -10.55
N ASP A 151 14.81 -7.65 -9.36
CA ASP A 151 15.61 -8.84 -9.12
C ASP A 151 14.79 -10.15 -9.17
N GLY A 152 13.47 -10.06 -9.43
CA GLY A 152 12.56 -11.18 -9.49
C GLY A 152 11.97 -11.59 -8.14
N GLU A 153 12.31 -10.89 -7.05
CA GLU A 153 11.67 -11.15 -5.75
C GLU A 153 10.23 -10.64 -5.75
N VAL A 154 9.33 -11.43 -5.14
CA VAL A 154 7.90 -11.15 -5.14
C VAL A 154 7.34 -11.18 -3.73
N PHE A 155 6.58 -10.13 -3.41
CA PHE A 155 5.76 -10.06 -2.21
C PHE A 155 4.29 -10.20 -2.57
N ASP A 156 3.61 -11.15 -1.94
CA ASP A 156 2.18 -11.37 -2.09
C ASP A 156 1.40 -10.58 -1.05
N LEU A 157 0.37 -9.87 -1.49
CA LEU A 157 -0.55 -9.12 -0.66
C LEU A 157 -1.86 -9.91 -0.54
N ILE A 158 -2.14 -10.40 0.65
CA ILE A 158 -3.27 -11.29 0.93
C ILE A 158 -4.39 -10.48 1.57
N TYR A 159 -5.60 -10.69 1.08
CA TYR A 159 -6.81 -10.02 1.53
C TYR A 159 -7.73 -10.98 2.26
N ASN A 160 -8.38 -10.52 3.31
CA ASN A 160 -9.36 -11.29 4.05
C ASN A 160 -10.71 -11.37 3.30
N SER A 161 -11.69 -12.08 3.87
CA SER A 161 -13.03 -12.25 3.30
C SER A 161 -13.83 -10.93 3.13
N ARG A 162 -13.39 -9.86 3.78
CA ARG A 162 -13.97 -8.50 3.66
C ARG A 162 -13.19 -7.61 2.71
N PHE A 163 -12.27 -8.18 1.94
CA PHE A 163 -11.41 -7.49 0.99
C PHE A 163 -10.48 -6.43 1.61
N ALA A 164 -10.19 -6.55 2.91
CA ALA A 164 -9.15 -5.76 3.58
C ALA A 164 -7.81 -6.50 3.52
N LEU A 165 -6.70 -5.76 3.33
CA LEU A 165 -5.35 -6.33 3.36
C LEU A 165 -5.12 -6.99 4.72
N SER A 166 -4.74 -8.26 4.75
CA SER A 166 -4.52 -9.01 5.99
C SER A 166 -3.06 -9.41 6.21
N GLU A 167 -2.33 -9.73 5.13
CA GLU A 167 -0.94 -10.17 5.25
C GLU A 167 -0.13 -9.73 4.05
N ILE A 168 1.18 -9.56 4.26
CA ILE A 168 2.18 -9.44 3.20
C ILE A 168 3.19 -10.55 3.41
N LYS A 169 3.37 -11.39 2.39
CA LYS A 169 4.26 -12.54 2.43
C LYS A 169 5.31 -12.47 1.33
N TYR A 170 6.51 -12.91 1.65
CA TYR A 170 7.53 -13.15 0.64
C TYR A 170 7.23 -14.49 -0.04
N ARG A 171 7.03 -14.46 -1.36
CA ARG A 171 6.52 -15.61 -2.12
C ARG A 171 7.38 -16.86 -2.02
N VAL A 172 8.72 -16.70 -2.11
CA VAL A 172 9.64 -17.83 -2.19
C VAL A 172 9.65 -18.66 -0.91
N THR A 173 9.66 -18.00 0.25
CA THR A 173 9.76 -18.70 1.54
C THR A 173 8.41 -18.85 2.26
N GLY A 174 7.38 -18.12 1.82
CA GLY A 174 6.11 -18.01 2.53
C GLY A 174 6.18 -17.19 3.83
N LYS A 175 7.33 -16.57 4.10
CA LYS A 175 7.60 -15.76 5.29
C LYS A 175 6.66 -14.55 5.33
N THR A 176 5.98 -14.35 6.47
CA THR A 176 5.08 -13.20 6.66
C THR A 176 5.88 -12.00 7.15
N TYR A 177 5.83 -10.91 6.42
CA TYR A 177 6.49 -9.65 6.75
C TYR A 177 5.59 -8.68 7.51
N LEU A 178 4.29 -8.72 7.21
CA LEU A 178 3.28 -7.87 7.84
C LEU A 178 2.01 -8.69 8.03
N LYS A 179 1.38 -8.54 9.19
CA LYS A 179 0.05 -9.08 9.47
C LYS A 179 -0.83 -8.01 10.09
N LEU A 180 -2.03 -7.88 9.59
CA LEU A 180 -3.04 -6.92 10.02
C LEU A 180 -4.21 -7.71 10.64
N ASN A 181 -4.47 -7.48 11.91
CA ASN A 181 -5.57 -8.13 12.62
C ASN A 181 -6.79 -7.20 12.67
N TYR A 182 -7.96 -7.79 12.53
CA TYR A 182 -9.21 -7.06 12.45
C TYR A 182 -10.22 -7.54 13.47
N SER A 183 -10.90 -6.61 14.13
CA SER A 183 -12.13 -6.86 14.87
C SER A 183 -13.29 -6.21 14.13
N GLY A 184 -14.22 -7.01 13.64
CA GLY A 184 -15.23 -6.50 12.73
C GLY A 184 -14.60 -5.93 11.45
N ASN A 185 -14.88 -4.66 11.17
CA ASN A 185 -14.35 -3.94 10.02
C ASN A 185 -13.10 -3.11 10.34
N ASN A 186 -12.67 -3.04 11.60
CA ASN A 186 -11.59 -2.16 12.01
C ASN A 186 -10.31 -2.96 12.26
N CYS A 187 -9.19 -2.47 11.74
CA CYS A 187 -7.86 -2.96 12.05
C CYS A 187 -7.54 -2.64 13.51
N THR A 188 -7.18 -3.65 14.28
CA THR A 188 -6.90 -3.53 15.72
C THR A 188 -5.43 -3.61 16.05
N SER A 189 -4.65 -4.27 15.22
CA SER A 189 -3.19 -4.34 15.41
C SER A 189 -2.46 -4.63 14.11
N VAL A 190 -1.21 -4.20 14.10
CA VAL A 190 -0.23 -4.49 13.06
C VAL A 190 0.87 -5.31 13.70
N GLU A 191 1.17 -6.46 13.12
CA GLU A 191 2.22 -7.37 13.58
C GLU A 191 3.31 -7.52 12.52
N TYR A 192 4.55 -7.61 12.97
CA TYR A 192 5.72 -7.91 12.16
C TYR A 192 6.31 -9.25 12.64
N PRO A 193 5.81 -10.40 12.14
CA PRO A 193 6.11 -11.72 12.71
C PRO A 193 7.58 -12.14 12.58
N ASP A 194 8.33 -11.45 11.74
CA ASP A 194 9.69 -11.85 11.40
C ASP A 194 10.69 -10.73 11.67
N ASP A 195 11.10 -10.69 12.91
CA ASP A 195 12.00 -9.70 13.49
C ASP A 195 13.48 -10.02 13.23
N ASN A 196 13.88 -10.26 11.98
CA ASN A 196 15.30 -10.25 11.63
C ASN A 196 15.78 -8.84 11.34
N HIS A 197 16.12 -8.12 12.42
CA HIS A 197 17.09 -7.01 12.54
C HIS A 197 17.10 -5.83 11.55
N ASN A 198 16.23 -5.75 10.56
CA ASN A 198 16.18 -4.67 9.57
C ASN A 198 14.96 -3.77 9.64
N HIS A 199 14.06 -3.99 10.59
CA HIS A 199 12.97 -3.05 10.87
C HIS A 199 13.30 -2.33 12.18
N PRO A 200 13.26 -0.99 12.20
CA PRO A 200 13.54 -0.22 13.41
C PRO A 200 12.50 -0.42 14.52
N HIS A 201 11.54 -1.34 14.34
CA HIS A 201 10.39 -1.52 15.23
C HIS A 201 10.01 -2.98 15.39
N SER A 202 10.69 -3.66 16.27
CA SER A 202 10.16 -4.80 17.02
C SER A 202 9.24 -4.25 18.11
N GLY A 203 7.98 -4.03 17.80
CA GLY A 203 7.03 -3.51 18.78
C GLY A 203 5.61 -3.63 18.28
N TRP A 204 4.77 -4.19 19.13
CA TRP A 204 3.33 -4.23 18.94
C TRP A 204 2.78 -2.80 18.87
N PHE A 205 2.23 -2.38 17.75
CA PHE A 205 1.46 -1.17 17.66
C PHE A 205 -0.02 -1.52 17.67
N ALA A 206 -0.68 -1.30 18.80
CA ALA A 206 -2.12 -1.16 18.83
C ALA A 206 -2.45 0.26 18.34
N LEU A 207 -2.81 0.42 17.08
CA LEU A 207 -3.52 1.62 16.64
C LEU A 207 -4.95 1.50 17.15
N ALA A 208 -5.20 1.98 18.36
CA ALA A 208 -6.55 2.30 18.79
C ALA A 208 -6.95 3.59 18.07
N LEU A 209 -7.74 3.45 17.01
CA LEU A 209 -8.38 4.55 16.28
C LEU A 209 -9.80 4.78 16.78
#